data_58e64cb5bfc97dd05db66c6705781ea9
#
_entry.id   58e64cb5bfc97dd05db66c6705781ea9
#
_cell.length_a   1.000
_cell.length_b   1.000
_cell.length_c   1.000
_cell.angle_alpha   90.00
_cell.angle_beta   90.00
_cell.angle_gamma   90.00
#
_symmetry.space_group_name_H-M   'P 1'
#
loop_
_entity.id
_entity.type
_entity.pdbx_description
1 polymer ?
#
loop_
_entity_poly.entity_id
_entity_poly.type
_entity_poly.pdbx_seq_one_letter_code
_entity_poly.pdbx_strand_id
1 'polypeptide(L)'
;MAQVLAPRTMLGKIWDEHEILRHPAGPSLLYIDRDMIHEGSFHAFSDLQRRGLKPLRPKQIFGVADHYVPTLGRKSSDAASPAIAHMIDTFDKNMNWGGVRHFGMSSREQGIVHVVAPEQGITLPGLTI
;
A
#
# COMPACT_ATOMS: atom_id res chain seq x y z
N MET A 1 -19.18 -35.72 16.53
CA MET A 1 -17.81 -36.05 16.06
C MET A 1 -17.24 -34.82 15.37
N ALA A 2 -16.14 -34.29 15.87
CA ALA A 2 -15.46 -33.17 15.21
C ALA A 2 -14.85 -33.71 13.90
N GLN A 3 -15.22 -33.09 12.78
CA GLN A 3 -14.66 -33.40 11.47
C GLN A 3 -13.20 -32.98 11.48
N VAL A 4 -12.28 -33.93 11.44
CA VAL A 4 -10.84 -33.60 11.29
C VAL A 4 -10.65 -33.11 9.87
N LEU A 5 -10.50 -31.78 9.73
CA LEU A 5 -10.19 -31.17 8.45
C LEU A 5 -8.82 -31.64 7.95
N ALA A 6 -8.73 -31.97 6.68
CA ALA A 6 -7.45 -32.34 6.05
C ALA A 6 -6.41 -31.25 6.25
N PRO A 7 -5.11 -31.59 6.43
CA PRO A 7 -4.05 -30.60 6.55
C PRO A 7 -4.01 -29.67 5.35
N ARG A 8 -3.85 -28.36 5.58
CA ARG A 8 -3.82 -27.33 4.55
C ARG A 8 -2.58 -26.46 4.70
N THR A 9 -2.04 -25.99 3.59
CA THR A 9 -0.94 -25.01 3.60
C THR A 9 -1.43 -23.67 4.17
N MET A 10 -0.51 -22.85 4.68
CA MET A 10 -0.82 -21.48 5.11
C MET A 10 -1.41 -20.66 3.96
N LEU A 11 -0.79 -20.74 2.77
CA LEU A 11 -1.31 -20.07 1.57
C LEU A 11 -2.76 -20.50 1.26
N GLY A 12 -3.05 -21.79 1.29
CA GLY A 12 -4.40 -22.28 1.02
C GLY A 12 -5.43 -21.80 2.03
N LYS A 13 -5.05 -21.61 3.30
CA LYS A 13 -5.94 -21.03 4.32
C LYS A 13 -6.23 -19.56 4.05
N ILE A 14 -5.18 -18.76 3.81
CA ILE A 14 -5.31 -17.31 3.51
C ILE A 14 -6.12 -17.14 2.23
N TRP A 15 -5.81 -17.91 1.19
CA TRP A 15 -6.52 -17.84 -0.09
C TRP A 15 -8.03 -18.03 0.08
N ASP A 16 -8.44 -19.11 0.74
CA ASP A 16 -9.87 -19.44 0.88
C ASP A 16 -10.62 -18.42 1.76
N GLU A 17 -9.95 -17.80 2.72
CA GLU A 17 -10.53 -16.74 3.56
C GLU A 17 -10.76 -15.44 2.80
N HIS A 18 -10.00 -15.22 1.70
CA HIS A 18 -10.06 -13.98 0.91
C HIS A 18 -10.70 -14.17 -0.47
N GLU A 19 -11.01 -15.39 -0.87
CA GLU A 19 -11.62 -15.65 -2.17
C GLU A 19 -13.09 -15.22 -2.19
N ILE A 20 -13.39 -14.13 -2.91
CA ILE A 20 -14.77 -13.62 -3.09
C ILE A 20 -15.49 -14.41 -4.18
N LEU A 21 -14.78 -14.74 -5.26
CA LEU A 21 -15.34 -15.44 -6.40
C LEU A 21 -14.29 -16.36 -7.02
N ARG A 22 -14.63 -17.62 -7.12
CA ARG A 22 -13.85 -18.62 -7.86
C ARG A 22 -14.36 -18.74 -9.27
N HIS A 23 -13.51 -18.41 -10.25
CA HIS A 23 -13.86 -18.59 -11.66
C HIS A 23 -13.46 -19.99 -12.11
N PRO A 24 -14.36 -20.79 -12.71
CA PRO A 24 -14.08 -22.20 -13.05
C PRO A 24 -12.95 -22.37 -14.07
N ALA A 25 -12.72 -21.39 -14.93
CA ALA A 25 -11.72 -21.44 -16.02
C ALA A 25 -10.85 -20.17 -16.08
N GLY A 26 -10.72 -19.43 -15.00
CA GLY A 26 -10.01 -18.16 -14.96
C GLY A 26 -9.46 -17.81 -13.59
N PRO A 27 -8.94 -16.60 -13.40
CA PRO A 27 -8.41 -16.14 -12.12
C PRO A 27 -9.53 -15.94 -11.09
N SER A 28 -9.26 -16.24 -9.84
CA SER A 28 -10.15 -15.91 -8.73
C SER A 28 -10.12 -14.42 -8.40
N LEU A 29 -11.24 -13.89 -7.93
CA LEU A 29 -11.31 -12.57 -7.34
C LEU A 29 -11.02 -12.67 -5.84
N LEU A 30 -9.97 -12.01 -5.39
CA LEU A 30 -9.59 -11.96 -3.98
C LEU A 30 -9.92 -10.61 -3.36
N TYR A 31 -10.32 -10.62 -2.10
CA TYR A 31 -10.35 -9.43 -1.27
C TYR A 31 -8.91 -9.06 -0.85
N ILE A 32 -8.57 -7.79 -0.93
CA ILE A 32 -7.29 -7.25 -0.48
C ILE A 32 -7.54 -6.44 0.79
N ASP A 33 -6.91 -6.87 1.89
CA ASP A 33 -7.09 -6.23 3.20
C ASP A 33 -6.43 -4.87 3.28
N ARG A 34 -5.25 -4.75 2.69
CA ARG A 34 -4.44 -3.53 2.75
C ARG A 34 -3.70 -3.30 1.45
N ASP A 35 -3.47 -2.06 1.12
CA ASP A 35 -2.72 -1.65 -0.06
C ASP A 35 -1.52 -0.78 0.38
N MET A 36 -0.31 -1.19 -0.02
CA MET A 36 0.93 -0.47 0.24
C MET A 36 1.35 0.27 -1.02
N ILE A 37 1.41 1.59 -0.94
CA ILE A 37 1.74 2.45 -2.06
C ILE A 37 2.96 3.34 -1.77
N HIS A 38 3.63 3.76 -2.83
CA HIS A 38 4.79 4.63 -2.77
C HIS A 38 4.65 5.82 -3.75
N GLU A 39 5.70 6.60 -3.96
CA GLU A 39 5.67 7.82 -4.78
C GLU A 39 5.20 7.57 -6.22
N GLY A 40 5.39 6.36 -6.76
CA GLY A 40 4.91 5.96 -8.09
C GLY A 40 3.39 5.87 -8.22
N SER A 41 2.63 5.96 -7.13
CA SER A 41 1.16 5.88 -7.14
C SER A 41 0.44 7.12 -7.74
N PHE A 42 1.17 8.14 -8.16
CA PHE A 42 0.61 9.42 -8.66
C PHE A 42 -0.37 9.23 -9.83
N HIS A 43 -0.18 8.22 -10.68
CA HIS A 43 -1.09 7.94 -11.80
C HIS A 43 -2.50 7.59 -11.32
N ALA A 44 -2.62 6.71 -10.32
CA ALA A 44 -3.91 6.31 -9.76
C ALA A 44 -4.63 7.51 -9.12
N PHE A 45 -3.91 8.33 -8.35
CA PHE A 45 -4.47 9.53 -7.74
C PHE A 45 -4.90 10.57 -8.77
N SER A 46 -4.11 10.77 -9.83
CA SER A 46 -4.47 11.67 -10.93
C SER A 46 -5.76 11.22 -11.63
N ASP A 47 -5.94 9.91 -11.83
CA ASP A 47 -7.17 9.37 -12.43
C ASP A 47 -8.38 9.58 -11.53
N LEU A 48 -8.24 9.31 -10.23
CA LEU A 48 -9.30 9.57 -9.25
C LEU A 48 -9.70 11.05 -9.23
N GLN A 49 -8.71 11.95 -9.19
CA GLN A 49 -8.93 13.40 -9.20
C GLN A 49 -9.65 13.85 -10.48
N ARG A 50 -9.20 13.40 -11.65
CA ARG A 50 -9.81 13.69 -12.94
C ARG A 50 -11.28 13.24 -13.01
N ARG A 51 -11.62 12.13 -12.34
CA ARG A 51 -12.96 11.56 -12.28
C ARG A 51 -13.83 12.13 -11.14
N GLY A 52 -13.29 13.05 -10.32
CA GLY A 52 -13.99 13.57 -9.14
C GLY A 52 -14.23 12.52 -8.03
N LEU A 53 -13.42 11.46 -8.01
CA LEU A 53 -13.54 10.36 -7.05
C LEU A 53 -12.47 10.47 -5.96
N LYS A 54 -12.72 9.81 -4.83
CA LYS A 54 -11.79 9.63 -3.71
C LYS A 54 -11.47 8.15 -3.54
N PRO A 55 -10.36 7.79 -2.87
CA PRO A 55 -10.15 6.43 -2.42
C PRO A 55 -11.34 5.93 -1.61
N LEU A 56 -11.88 4.77 -1.98
CA LEU A 56 -13.09 4.22 -1.35
C LEU A 56 -12.83 3.82 0.11
N ARG A 57 -11.63 3.29 0.38
CA ARG A 57 -11.22 2.78 1.70
C ARG A 57 -9.86 3.32 2.10
N PRO A 58 -9.72 4.64 2.35
CA PRO A 58 -8.42 5.24 2.61
C PRO A 58 -7.72 4.70 3.85
N LYS A 59 -8.47 4.14 4.81
CA LYS A 59 -7.90 3.51 6.03
C LYS A 59 -7.23 2.15 5.77
N GLN A 60 -7.45 1.54 4.60
CA GLN A 60 -6.81 0.30 4.17
C GLN A 60 -5.60 0.56 3.26
N ILE A 61 -5.35 1.83 2.90
CA ILE A 61 -4.22 2.24 2.07
C ILE A 61 -3.17 2.89 2.96
N PHE A 62 -1.91 2.55 2.75
CA PHE A 62 -0.76 3.09 3.49
C PHE A 62 0.33 3.51 2.52
N GLY A 63 0.76 4.76 2.63
CA GLY A 63 1.80 5.30 1.77
C GLY A 63 3.17 5.32 2.45
N VAL A 64 4.22 4.94 1.73
CA VAL A 64 5.61 5.03 2.20
C VAL A 64 6.45 5.72 1.14
N ALA A 65 7.15 6.79 1.54
CA ALA A 65 8.13 7.44 0.68
C ALA A 65 9.46 6.70 0.82
N ASP A 66 9.80 5.82 -0.15
CA ASP A 66 10.99 4.97 -0.04
C ASP A 66 11.74 4.68 -1.35
N HIS A 67 11.11 4.82 -2.51
CA HIS A 67 11.72 4.43 -3.79
C HIS A 67 12.59 5.54 -4.39
N TYR A 68 12.23 6.78 -4.18
CA TYR A 68 12.87 7.95 -4.80
C TYR A 68 13.45 8.94 -3.80
N VAL A 69 13.38 8.63 -2.52
CA VAL A 69 13.92 9.48 -1.46
C VAL A 69 15.44 9.39 -1.39
N PRO A 70 16.13 10.51 -1.11
CA PRO A 70 17.57 10.51 -0.95
C PRO A 70 17.99 9.77 0.33
N THR A 71 19.19 9.17 0.31
CA THR A 71 19.81 8.54 1.48
C THR A 71 20.18 9.57 2.55
N LEU A 72 20.57 10.77 2.12
CA LEU A 72 20.91 11.89 3.00
C LEU A 72 19.88 13.00 2.80
N GLY A 73 19.47 13.61 3.91
CA GLY A 73 18.46 14.66 3.89
C GLY A 73 17.04 14.13 4.19
N ARG A 74 16.15 15.05 4.51
CA ARG A 74 14.76 14.77 4.90
C ARG A 74 13.75 15.69 4.23
N LYS A 75 14.18 16.39 3.16
CA LYS A 75 13.35 17.32 2.38
C LYS A 75 13.35 16.89 0.93
N SER A 76 12.26 17.15 0.23
CA SER A 76 12.16 16.90 -1.21
C SER A 76 13.23 17.66 -2.00
N SER A 77 13.66 18.84 -1.52
CA SER A 77 14.78 19.60 -2.10
C SER A 77 16.13 18.86 -2.08
N ASP A 78 16.28 17.82 -1.25
CA ASP A 78 17.50 17.01 -1.18
C ASP A 78 17.51 15.89 -2.23
N ALA A 79 16.43 15.74 -3.00
CA ALA A 79 16.29 14.71 -4.02
C ALA A 79 17.26 14.90 -5.18
N ALA A 80 17.57 13.82 -5.89
CA ALA A 80 18.56 13.77 -6.95
C ALA A 80 18.23 14.67 -8.16
N SER A 81 16.97 15.10 -8.32
CA SER A 81 16.55 16.02 -9.37
C SER A 81 15.25 16.74 -9.00
N PRO A 82 14.96 17.90 -9.67
CA PRO A 82 13.68 18.59 -9.50
C PRO A 82 12.45 17.74 -9.84
N ALA A 83 12.55 16.81 -10.78
CA ALA A 83 11.48 15.91 -11.15
C ALA A 83 11.17 14.92 -10.01
N ILE A 84 12.20 14.39 -9.36
CA ILE A 84 12.05 13.51 -8.20
C ILE A 84 11.50 14.30 -7.01
N ALA A 85 12.00 15.51 -6.76
CA ALA A 85 11.46 16.39 -5.73
C ALA A 85 9.95 16.62 -5.91
N HIS A 86 9.54 16.94 -7.14
CA HIS A 86 8.13 17.11 -7.49
C HIS A 86 7.30 15.84 -7.27
N MET A 87 7.84 14.66 -7.58
CA MET A 87 7.17 13.37 -7.35
C MET A 87 6.93 13.13 -5.86
N ILE A 88 7.93 13.39 -5.00
CA ILE A 88 7.82 13.26 -3.55
C ILE A 88 6.78 14.24 -2.99
N ASP A 89 6.81 15.50 -3.40
CA ASP A 89 5.82 16.50 -2.99
C ASP A 89 4.40 16.15 -3.45
N THR A 90 4.29 15.57 -4.66
CA THR A 90 3.01 15.12 -5.21
C THR A 90 2.47 13.92 -4.43
N PHE A 91 3.33 13.01 -4.02
CA PHE A 91 2.95 11.90 -3.15
C PHE A 91 2.33 12.41 -1.85
N ASP A 92 3.00 13.28 -1.10
CA ASP A 92 2.48 13.83 0.16
C ASP A 92 1.15 14.55 -0.04
N LYS A 93 1.01 15.34 -1.11
CA LYS A 93 -0.26 16.01 -1.46
C LYS A 93 -1.38 15.02 -1.74
N ASN A 94 -1.09 13.95 -2.48
CA ASN A 94 -2.06 12.92 -2.81
C ASN A 94 -2.51 12.14 -1.58
N MET A 95 -1.59 11.80 -0.68
CA MET A 95 -1.91 11.10 0.58
C MET A 95 -2.85 11.96 1.43
N ASN A 96 -2.53 13.23 1.62
CA ASN A 96 -3.36 14.17 2.37
C ASN A 96 -4.73 14.37 1.69
N TRP A 97 -4.76 14.55 0.37
CA TRP A 97 -6.00 14.70 -0.39
C TRP A 97 -6.88 13.44 -0.30
N GLY A 98 -6.28 12.25 -0.36
CA GLY A 98 -6.96 10.96 -0.29
C GLY A 98 -7.38 10.55 1.13
N GLY A 99 -6.89 11.23 2.17
CA GLY A 99 -7.09 10.82 3.56
C GLY A 99 -6.35 9.52 3.92
N VAL A 100 -5.21 9.27 3.26
CA VAL A 100 -4.38 8.07 3.41
C VAL A 100 -3.32 8.31 4.48
N ARG A 101 -3.17 7.36 5.43
CA ARG A 101 -2.03 7.38 6.36
C ARG A 101 -0.75 7.14 5.59
N HIS A 102 0.25 7.98 5.81
CA HIS A 102 1.52 7.84 5.10
C HIS A 102 2.74 8.19 5.95
N PHE A 103 3.87 7.67 5.52
CA PHE A 103 5.20 7.84 6.09
C PHE A 103 6.07 8.57 5.05
N GLY A 104 5.84 9.89 4.93
CA GLY A 104 6.58 10.78 4.06
C GLY A 104 7.99 11.04 4.57
N MET A 105 8.81 11.77 3.79
CA MET A 105 10.21 12.04 4.14
C MET A 105 10.41 12.71 5.50
N SER A 106 9.46 13.52 5.95
CA SER A 106 9.49 14.21 7.25
C SER A 106 9.03 13.35 8.42
N SER A 107 8.44 12.18 8.17
CA SER A 107 8.00 11.26 9.22
C SER A 107 9.19 10.66 9.96
N ARG A 108 9.06 10.51 11.28
CA ARG A 108 10.06 9.81 12.09
C ARG A 108 10.10 8.31 11.82
N GLU A 109 8.99 7.76 11.35
CA GLU A 109 8.84 6.34 10.98
C GLU A 109 9.10 6.09 9.49
N GLN A 110 9.58 7.11 8.73
CA GLN A 110 9.92 6.91 7.32
C GLN A 110 11.09 5.92 7.18
N GLY A 111 10.96 5.01 6.24
CA GLY A 111 11.94 3.97 5.94
C GLY A 111 11.51 3.15 4.73
N ILE A 112 12.16 2.03 4.49
CA ILE A 112 11.82 1.10 3.41
C ILE A 112 10.46 0.45 3.70
N VAL A 113 9.58 0.37 2.70
CA VAL A 113 8.23 -0.18 2.85
C VAL A 113 8.21 -1.56 3.51
N HIS A 114 9.17 -2.43 3.16
CA HIS A 114 9.28 -3.78 3.72
C HIS A 114 9.69 -3.81 5.22
N VAL A 115 10.16 -2.71 5.76
CA VAL A 115 10.48 -2.55 7.18
C VAL A 115 9.36 -1.80 7.89
N VAL A 116 8.93 -0.68 7.33
CA VAL A 116 7.85 0.16 7.91
C VAL A 116 6.56 -0.64 8.07
N ALA A 117 6.18 -1.41 7.06
CA ALA A 117 4.91 -2.12 7.06
C ALA A 117 4.78 -3.14 8.21
N PRO A 118 5.74 -4.05 8.45
CA PRO A 118 5.66 -4.96 9.61
C PRO A 118 5.87 -4.25 10.95
N GLU A 119 6.79 -3.29 11.05
CA GLU A 119 7.05 -2.58 12.32
C GLU A 119 5.85 -1.74 12.77
N GLN A 120 5.07 -1.21 11.84
CA GLN A 120 3.85 -0.46 12.12
C GLN A 120 2.59 -1.33 12.24
N GLY A 121 2.74 -2.67 12.19
CA GLY A 121 1.62 -3.61 12.26
C GLY A 121 0.67 -3.50 11.06
N ILE A 122 1.18 -3.04 9.93
CA ILE A 122 0.39 -2.95 8.69
C ILE A 122 0.36 -4.31 8.01
N THR A 123 1.50 -4.97 7.89
CA THR A 123 1.58 -6.34 7.37
C THR A 123 1.52 -7.32 8.53
N LEU A 124 0.46 -8.13 8.57
CA LEU A 124 0.25 -9.13 9.61
C LEU A 124 0.04 -10.50 8.97
N PRO A 125 0.43 -11.60 9.64
CA PRO A 125 0.13 -12.94 9.16
C PRO A 125 -1.38 -13.13 8.93
N GLY A 126 -1.72 -13.69 7.78
CA GLY A 126 -3.11 -13.93 7.40
C GLY A 126 -3.76 -12.83 6.56
N LEU A 127 -3.13 -11.68 6.39
CA LEU A 127 -3.63 -10.61 5.52
C LEU A 127 -3.14 -10.77 4.07
N THR A 128 -3.95 -10.26 3.15
CA THR A 128 -3.59 -10.01 1.74
C THR A 128 -3.20 -8.55 1.55
N ILE A 129 -2.08 -8.30 0.87
CA ILE A 129 -1.51 -6.95 0.68
C ILE A 129 -1.00 -6.82 -0.75
#